data_09997839479645b4ee9541ada34cce60
#
_entry.id   09997839479645b4ee9541ada34cce60
#
_cell.length_a   1.000
_cell.length_b   1.000
_cell.length_c   1.000
_cell.angle_alpha   90.00
_cell.angle_beta   90.00
_cell.angle_gamma   90.00
#
_symmetry.space_group_name_H-M   'P 1'
#
loop_
_entity.id
_entity.type
_entity.pdbx_description
1 polymer ?
#
loop_
_entity_poly.entity_id
_entity_poly.type
_entity_poly.pdbx_seq_one_letter_code
_entity_poly.pdbx_strand_id
1 'polypeptide(L)'
;MTSSSLRRPLAAAVTASAALLALTACGSSGSTPTAAGSSSAGASASGSAPASAAITGKLTVFAAASLKNTFTQFGKEFEAAHPGVTVTFNFGGSDTLAASIVSGAPADVFAAASTTTMTTVTKAGDNAAAPVDFARNTLEIAVVPGNPKGITTVDQLGQKSVKVALCAKTVPCGAAAVKALAAAKVSVTPVTYEQDVTSALTKVELKEVDAALVYKTDVQGAAGKVVGVDFPAAQQAVTDYPIAPLAHGTNSAAARAFTAYVLSAPAQAELAAAGFQAP
;
A
#
# COMPACT_ATOMS: atom_id res chain seq x y z
N MET A 1 38.33 -31.41 -21.63
CA MET A 1 37.72 -32.63 -21.07
C MET A 1 36.26 -32.25 -20.86
N THR A 2 35.43 -32.40 -21.91
CA THR A 2 34.55 -33.53 -22.23
C THR A 2 33.63 -33.91 -21.07
N SER A 3 32.39 -33.73 -21.13
CA SER A 3 31.25 -34.36 -21.79
C SER A 3 30.09 -34.23 -20.82
N SER A 4 28.84 -34.24 -20.99
CA SER A 4 27.93 -34.60 -22.06
C SER A 4 26.49 -34.33 -21.59
N SER A 5 25.75 -33.80 -22.45
CA SER A 5 24.32 -33.88 -22.69
C SER A 5 23.57 -35.09 -22.14
N LEU A 6 22.34 -34.88 -21.68
CA LEU A 6 21.25 -35.84 -21.91
C LEU A 6 19.89 -35.10 -21.94
N ARG A 7 19.42 -34.96 -23.17
CA ARG A 7 18.01 -34.67 -23.51
C ARG A 7 17.19 -35.96 -23.43
N ARG A 8 15.96 -35.88 -22.92
CA ARG A 8 14.90 -36.83 -23.30
C ARG A 8 13.55 -36.13 -23.31
N PRO A 9 12.80 -36.21 -24.41
CA PRO A 9 11.40 -35.87 -24.49
C PRO A 9 10.53 -37.15 -24.44
N LEU A 10 9.32 -37.07 -23.93
CA LEU A 10 8.19 -38.00 -24.17
C LEU A 10 6.93 -37.15 -23.99
N ALA A 11 6.25 -36.81 -25.02
CA ALA A 11 5.27 -37.46 -25.87
C ALA A 11 3.96 -37.86 -25.14
N ALA A 12 2.95 -37.08 -25.43
CA ALA A 12 1.54 -37.29 -25.80
C ALA A 12 0.79 -38.51 -25.23
N ALA A 13 -0.41 -38.21 -24.69
CA ALA A 13 -1.59 -39.03 -24.95
C ALA A 13 -2.86 -38.15 -24.84
N VAL A 14 -3.50 -38.00 -25.97
CA VAL A 14 -4.86 -37.52 -26.19
C VAL A 14 -5.81 -38.68 -25.92
N THR A 15 -6.86 -38.46 -25.13
CA THR A 15 -8.06 -39.30 -25.20
C THR A 15 -9.30 -38.41 -25.15
N ALA A 16 -9.93 -38.31 -26.31
CA ALA A 16 -11.29 -37.85 -26.51
C ALA A 16 -12.26 -38.97 -26.12
N SER A 17 -13.33 -38.62 -25.42
CA SER A 17 -14.51 -39.46 -25.33
C SER A 17 -15.74 -38.56 -25.37
N ALA A 18 -16.45 -38.68 -26.50
CA ALA A 18 -17.79 -38.18 -26.73
C ALA A 18 -18.80 -39.30 -26.46
N ALA A 19 -19.99 -38.93 -26.09
CA ALA A 19 -21.29 -39.60 -26.26
C ALA A 19 -22.21 -39.26 -25.08
N LEU A 20 -23.52 -39.10 -25.16
CA LEU A 20 -24.56 -39.09 -26.18
C LEU A 20 -25.85 -38.61 -25.51
N LEU A 21 -26.61 -37.88 -26.23
CA LEU A 21 -28.04 -37.52 -26.16
C LEU A 21 -29.00 -38.50 -25.45
N ALA A 22 -29.99 -37.91 -24.74
CA ALA A 22 -31.32 -38.45 -24.71
C ALA A 22 -32.36 -37.29 -24.55
N LEU A 23 -33.04 -37.01 -25.63
CA LEU A 23 -34.34 -36.31 -25.67
C LEU A 23 -35.43 -37.31 -25.25
N THR A 24 -36.42 -36.88 -24.43
CA THR A 24 -37.77 -37.42 -24.51
C THR A 24 -38.77 -36.29 -24.38
N ALA A 25 -39.63 -36.29 -25.36
CA ALA A 25 -40.71 -35.34 -25.61
C ALA A 25 -42.09 -35.91 -25.19
N CYS A 26 -43.01 -35.00 -25.12
CA CYS A 26 -44.47 -35.15 -25.38
C CYS A 26 -45.41 -35.68 -24.28
N GLY A 27 -46.45 -34.91 -24.12
CA GLY A 27 -47.73 -35.35 -23.59
C GLY A 27 -48.73 -34.20 -23.46
N SER A 28 -49.59 -34.09 -24.47
CA SER A 28 -50.62 -33.07 -24.70
C SER A 28 -51.95 -33.29 -23.95
N SER A 29 -52.73 -32.21 -23.95
CA SER A 29 -54.21 -32.14 -23.95
C SER A 29 -54.87 -32.18 -22.54
N GLY A 30 -55.71 -31.28 -22.15
CA GLY A 30 -56.75 -30.48 -22.72
C GLY A 30 -57.80 -30.15 -21.70
N SER A 31 -58.52 -29.08 -21.94
CA SER A 31 -59.87 -28.76 -21.42
C SER A 31 -59.96 -27.77 -20.24
N THR A 32 -60.38 -26.57 -20.61
CA THR A 32 -61.08 -25.53 -19.82
C THR A 32 -62.55 -25.92 -19.60
N PRO A 33 -63.47 -25.17 -18.89
CA PRO A 33 -63.25 -24.09 -17.90
C PRO A 33 -64.21 -24.28 -16.67
N THR A 34 -64.08 -23.50 -15.62
CA THR A 34 -65.19 -22.78 -14.98
C THR A 34 -64.77 -22.00 -13.73
N ALA A 35 -65.41 -20.90 -13.58
CA ALA A 35 -65.19 -19.71 -12.75
C ALA A 35 -65.20 -19.84 -11.21
N ALA A 36 -64.71 -18.74 -10.62
CA ALA A 36 -65.06 -18.05 -9.39
C ALA A 36 -64.33 -18.45 -8.10
N GLY A 37 -63.62 -17.44 -7.56
CA GLY A 37 -63.15 -17.45 -6.18
C GLY A 37 -62.01 -16.45 -5.94
N SER A 38 -62.34 -15.17 -5.72
CA SER A 38 -61.43 -14.16 -5.20
C SER A 38 -60.79 -14.59 -3.88
N SER A 39 -59.48 -14.57 -3.81
CA SER A 39 -58.77 -14.32 -2.56
C SER A 39 -57.40 -13.78 -2.91
N SER A 40 -57.25 -12.47 -2.77
CA SER A 40 -55.98 -11.74 -2.82
C SER A 40 -55.13 -12.17 -1.63
N ALA A 41 -54.19 -13.07 -1.84
CA ALA A 41 -53.07 -13.25 -0.95
C ALA A 41 -51.87 -12.53 -1.59
N GLY A 42 -51.61 -11.30 -1.10
CA GLY A 42 -50.44 -10.57 -1.44
C GLY A 42 -49.20 -11.35 -0.99
N ALA A 43 -48.56 -12.01 -1.93
CA ALA A 43 -47.21 -12.52 -1.75
C ALA A 43 -46.27 -11.31 -1.73
N SER A 44 -45.94 -10.82 -0.53
CA SER A 44 -44.82 -9.96 -0.33
C SER A 44 -43.58 -10.76 -0.74
N ALA A 45 -43.12 -10.57 -1.95
CA ALA A 45 -41.79 -10.97 -2.37
C ALA A 45 -40.81 -10.13 -1.56
N SER A 46 -40.40 -10.64 -0.40
CA SER A 46 -39.21 -10.16 0.28
C SER A 46 -38.03 -10.42 -0.68
N GLY A 47 -37.70 -9.41 -1.47
CA GLY A 47 -36.51 -9.39 -2.26
C GLY A 47 -35.33 -9.43 -1.29
N SER A 48 -34.82 -10.63 -1.02
CA SER A 48 -33.51 -10.79 -0.39
C SER A 48 -32.53 -10.15 -1.31
N ALA A 49 -32.03 -8.99 -0.93
CA ALA A 49 -30.84 -8.42 -1.57
C ALA A 49 -29.76 -9.53 -1.60
N PRO A 50 -29.06 -9.72 -2.72
CA PRO A 50 -28.00 -10.71 -2.77
C PRO A 50 -27.02 -10.40 -1.65
N ALA A 51 -26.88 -11.32 -0.70
CA ALA A 51 -25.87 -11.22 0.34
C ALA A 51 -24.51 -11.06 -0.38
N SER A 52 -23.86 -9.92 -0.19
CA SER A 52 -22.52 -9.70 -0.75
C SER A 52 -21.65 -10.85 -0.25
N ALA A 53 -21.06 -11.61 -1.18
CA ALA A 53 -20.23 -12.75 -0.81
C ALA A 53 -19.17 -12.29 0.19
N ALA A 54 -19.05 -12.99 1.31
CA ALA A 54 -18.09 -12.65 2.35
C ALA A 54 -16.68 -12.66 1.75
N ILE A 55 -15.95 -11.58 1.99
CA ILE A 55 -14.56 -11.48 1.56
C ILE A 55 -13.72 -12.37 2.49
N THR A 56 -12.89 -13.24 1.93
CA THR A 56 -12.04 -14.19 2.68
C THR A 56 -10.70 -14.37 2.00
N GLY A 57 -9.76 -15.01 2.69
CA GLY A 57 -8.45 -15.37 2.15
C GLY A 57 -7.35 -14.36 2.49
N LYS A 58 -6.18 -14.57 1.93
CA LYS A 58 -5.01 -13.73 2.19
C LYS A 58 -5.07 -12.45 1.35
N LEU A 59 -4.74 -11.33 1.97
CA LEU A 59 -4.51 -10.03 1.33
C LEU A 59 -3.06 -9.63 1.55
N THR A 60 -2.30 -9.46 0.48
CA THR A 60 -0.90 -9.02 0.54
C THR A 60 -0.81 -7.55 0.13
N VAL A 61 -0.40 -6.69 1.07
CA VAL A 61 -0.29 -5.25 0.87
C VAL A 61 1.18 -4.83 0.87
N PHE A 62 1.63 -4.24 -0.22
CA PHE A 62 2.93 -3.57 -0.29
C PHE A 62 2.71 -2.09 0.05
N ALA A 63 3.38 -1.60 1.09
CA ALA A 63 3.18 -0.24 1.59
C ALA A 63 4.49 0.46 1.92
N ALA A 64 4.57 1.75 1.67
CA ALA A 64 5.71 2.57 2.04
C ALA A 64 6.07 2.41 3.52
N ALA A 65 7.35 2.43 3.86
CA ALA A 65 7.85 2.25 5.23
C ALA A 65 7.21 3.22 6.23
N SER A 66 6.96 4.47 5.83
CA SER A 66 6.28 5.50 6.64
C SER A 66 4.82 5.18 7.00
N LEU A 67 4.18 4.23 6.30
CA LEU A 67 2.81 3.78 6.57
C LEU A 67 2.75 2.66 7.61
N LYS A 68 3.90 2.13 8.04
CA LYS A 68 3.96 0.90 8.85
C LYS A 68 3.05 0.92 10.07
N ASN A 69 3.11 1.97 10.89
CA ASN A 69 2.34 2.04 12.13
C ASN A 69 0.83 2.07 11.84
N THR A 70 0.39 3.00 11.00
CA THR A 70 -1.03 3.19 10.66
C THR A 70 -1.60 1.99 9.90
N PHE A 71 -0.88 1.48 8.89
CA PHE A 71 -1.35 0.33 8.11
C PHE A 71 -1.36 -0.98 8.89
N THR A 72 -0.47 -1.15 9.87
CA THR A 72 -0.54 -2.29 10.80
C THR A 72 -1.83 -2.26 11.61
N GLN A 73 -2.28 -1.07 12.03
CA GLN A 73 -3.56 -0.90 12.71
C GLN A 73 -4.73 -1.14 11.74
N PHE A 74 -4.69 -0.57 10.56
CA PHE A 74 -5.67 -0.80 9.50
C PHE A 74 -5.85 -2.28 9.16
N GLY A 75 -4.75 -3.05 9.13
CA GLY A 75 -4.82 -4.49 8.91
C GLY A 75 -5.65 -5.20 9.98
N LYS A 76 -5.42 -4.89 11.25
CA LYS A 76 -6.17 -5.48 12.37
C LYS A 76 -7.67 -5.14 12.30
N GLU A 77 -7.98 -3.89 11.99
CA GLU A 77 -9.37 -3.41 11.90
C GLU A 77 -10.09 -4.01 10.70
N PHE A 78 -9.38 -4.12 9.56
CA PHE A 78 -9.91 -4.77 8.37
C PHE A 78 -10.17 -6.26 8.60
N GLU A 79 -9.26 -6.98 9.26
CA GLU A 79 -9.45 -8.39 9.65
C GLU A 79 -10.65 -8.55 10.61
N ALA A 80 -10.80 -7.65 11.58
CA ALA A 80 -11.93 -7.66 12.52
C ALA A 80 -13.27 -7.43 11.80
N ALA A 81 -13.29 -6.54 10.78
CA ALA A 81 -14.48 -6.26 9.96
C ALA A 81 -14.76 -7.37 8.93
N HIS A 82 -13.76 -8.15 8.55
CA HIS A 82 -13.84 -9.21 7.54
C HIS A 82 -13.27 -10.54 8.09
N PRO A 83 -14.02 -11.23 8.99
CA PRO A 83 -13.58 -12.51 9.53
C PRO A 83 -13.33 -13.52 8.41
N GLY A 84 -12.10 -14.05 8.35
CA GLY A 84 -11.66 -14.94 7.27
C GLY A 84 -10.71 -14.28 6.27
N VAL A 85 -10.45 -12.97 6.38
CA VAL A 85 -9.32 -12.31 5.70
C VAL A 85 -8.11 -12.31 6.62
N THR A 86 -6.93 -12.53 6.05
CA THR A 86 -5.64 -12.34 6.73
C THR A 86 -4.82 -11.33 5.94
N VAL A 87 -4.46 -10.21 6.56
CA VAL A 87 -3.67 -9.16 5.91
C VAL A 87 -2.19 -9.35 6.21
N THR A 88 -1.39 -9.39 5.15
CA THR A 88 0.06 -9.47 5.27
C THR A 88 0.68 -8.23 4.61
N PHE A 89 1.56 -7.56 5.34
CA PHE A 89 2.26 -6.38 4.83
C PHE A 89 3.70 -6.68 4.45
N ASN A 90 4.13 -6.01 3.36
CA ASN A 90 5.54 -5.82 3.04
C ASN A 90 5.82 -4.32 3.07
N PHE A 91 6.56 -3.87 4.07
CA PHE A 91 6.93 -2.46 4.25
C PHE A 91 8.35 -2.20 3.76
N GLY A 92 8.55 -1.12 3.01
CA GLY A 92 9.88 -0.76 2.49
C GLY A 92 9.88 0.53 1.69
N GLY A 93 10.99 0.82 1.04
CA GLY A 93 11.08 1.91 0.08
C GLY A 93 10.12 1.69 -1.09
N SER A 94 9.31 2.70 -1.42
CA SER A 94 8.29 2.55 -2.47
C SER A 94 8.89 2.24 -3.85
N ASP A 95 10.12 2.65 -4.11
CA ASP A 95 10.87 2.34 -5.34
C ASP A 95 11.19 0.85 -5.44
N THR A 96 11.69 0.25 -4.36
CA THR A 96 11.99 -1.18 -4.27
C THR A 96 10.72 -2.02 -4.36
N LEU A 97 9.64 -1.59 -3.68
CA LEU A 97 8.35 -2.25 -3.75
C LEU A 97 7.76 -2.19 -5.17
N ALA A 98 7.81 -1.03 -5.83
CA ALA A 98 7.36 -0.87 -7.20
C ALA A 98 8.15 -1.75 -8.18
N ALA A 99 9.49 -1.80 -8.05
CA ALA A 99 10.33 -2.67 -8.85
C ALA A 99 9.99 -4.15 -8.64
N SER A 100 9.70 -4.56 -7.41
CA SER A 100 9.29 -5.93 -7.07
C SER A 100 7.94 -6.28 -7.72
N ILE A 101 6.95 -5.35 -7.69
CA ILE A 101 5.64 -5.52 -8.31
C ILE A 101 5.81 -5.73 -9.82
N VAL A 102 6.54 -4.83 -10.50
CA VAL A 102 6.81 -4.92 -11.95
C VAL A 102 7.58 -6.19 -12.30
N SER A 103 8.36 -6.74 -11.37
CA SER A 103 9.03 -8.03 -11.52
C SER A 103 8.14 -9.25 -11.19
N GLY A 104 6.84 -9.04 -10.93
CA GLY A 104 5.87 -10.11 -10.69
C GLY A 104 5.74 -10.56 -9.24
N ALA A 105 6.15 -9.76 -8.25
CA ALA A 105 5.91 -10.09 -6.85
C ALA A 105 4.39 -10.17 -6.55
N PRO A 106 3.93 -11.19 -5.81
CA PRO A 106 2.51 -11.39 -5.54
C PRO A 106 2.02 -10.40 -4.49
N ALA A 107 1.56 -9.24 -4.94
CA ALA A 107 0.92 -8.23 -4.12
C ALA A 107 -0.49 -7.93 -4.64
N ASP A 108 -1.42 -7.66 -3.73
CA ASP A 108 -2.81 -7.35 -4.05
C ASP A 108 -3.07 -5.83 -4.06
N VAL A 109 -2.36 -5.08 -3.19
CA VAL A 109 -2.48 -3.63 -3.05
C VAL A 109 -1.09 -3.00 -2.97
N PHE A 110 -0.92 -1.85 -3.60
CA PHE A 110 0.26 -0.99 -3.44
C PHE A 110 -0.14 0.38 -2.90
N ALA A 111 0.49 0.80 -1.80
CA ALA A 111 0.37 2.13 -1.20
C ALA A 111 1.75 2.78 -1.15
N ALA A 112 1.97 3.77 -2.00
CA ALA A 112 3.27 4.41 -2.20
C ALA A 112 3.38 5.75 -1.44
N ALA A 113 4.60 6.18 -1.16
CA ALA A 113 4.90 7.52 -0.62
C ALA A 113 5.29 8.52 -1.71
N SER A 114 5.00 8.24 -2.96
CA SER A 114 5.12 9.20 -4.06
C SER A 114 4.34 8.77 -5.29
N THR A 115 3.83 9.74 -6.04
CA THR A 115 3.20 9.53 -7.35
C THR A 115 4.18 8.97 -8.38
N THR A 116 5.48 9.31 -8.28
CA THR A 116 6.51 8.80 -9.19
C THR A 116 6.66 7.28 -9.10
N THR A 117 6.71 6.72 -7.89
CA THR A 117 6.83 5.27 -7.71
C THR A 117 5.56 4.53 -8.10
N MET A 118 4.38 5.11 -7.82
CA MET A 118 3.11 4.57 -8.32
C MET A 118 3.06 4.59 -9.86
N THR A 119 3.59 5.65 -10.49
CA THR A 119 3.66 5.75 -11.96
C THR A 119 4.51 4.62 -12.58
N THR A 120 5.52 4.11 -11.89
CA THR A 120 6.29 2.95 -12.35
C THR A 120 5.37 1.72 -12.51
N VAL A 121 4.52 1.46 -11.53
CA VAL A 121 3.56 0.34 -11.53
C VAL A 121 2.47 0.54 -12.58
N THR A 122 1.92 1.76 -12.69
CA THR A 122 0.85 2.03 -13.67
C THR A 122 1.34 2.00 -15.11
N LYS A 123 2.56 2.44 -15.38
CA LYS A 123 3.17 2.33 -16.72
C LYS A 123 3.45 0.89 -17.14
N ALA A 124 3.68 0.00 -16.18
CA ALA A 124 3.81 -1.44 -16.44
C ALA A 124 2.45 -2.13 -16.66
N GLY A 125 1.34 -1.45 -16.36
CA GLY A 125 -0.01 -2.02 -16.47
C GLY A 125 -0.39 -2.91 -15.28
N ASP A 126 0.33 -2.82 -14.16
CA ASP A 126 0.16 -3.70 -12.99
C ASP A 126 -0.93 -3.22 -12.02
N ASN A 127 -1.60 -2.09 -12.29
CA ASN A 127 -2.73 -1.61 -11.49
C ASN A 127 -4.07 -2.12 -12.03
N ALA A 128 -4.96 -2.60 -11.15
CA ALA A 128 -6.31 -3.06 -11.50
C ALA A 128 -7.34 -1.91 -11.56
N ALA A 129 -7.03 -0.77 -10.97
CA ALA A 129 -7.83 0.45 -11.01
C ALA A 129 -6.90 1.67 -10.95
N ALA A 130 -7.42 2.84 -11.31
CA ALA A 130 -6.67 4.08 -11.21
C ALA A 130 -6.23 4.33 -9.76
N PRO A 131 -4.97 4.74 -9.51
CA PRO A 131 -4.53 5.13 -8.19
C PRO A 131 -5.32 6.33 -7.65
N VAL A 132 -5.51 6.35 -6.34
CA VAL A 132 -6.17 7.46 -5.63
C VAL A 132 -5.22 7.95 -4.54
N ASP A 133 -4.99 9.26 -4.49
CA ASP A 133 -4.25 9.87 -3.40
C ASP A 133 -5.11 9.82 -2.13
N PHE A 134 -4.54 9.28 -1.04
CA PHE A 134 -5.26 9.08 0.22
C PHE A 134 -4.67 9.87 1.38
N ALA A 135 -3.46 10.41 1.23
CA ALA A 135 -2.79 11.19 2.25
C ALA A 135 -1.67 12.05 1.63
N ARG A 136 -1.19 13.02 2.40
CA ARG A 136 0.06 13.77 2.16
C ARG A 136 0.93 13.75 3.37
N ASN A 137 2.24 13.99 3.17
CA ASN A 137 3.20 14.09 4.25
C ASN A 137 4.25 15.15 3.97
N THR A 138 4.87 15.65 5.02
CA THR A 138 5.99 16.61 4.96
C THR A 138 7.20 16.07 5.71
N LEU A 139 8.38 16.53 5.33
CA LEU A 139 9.60 16.21 6.05
C LEU A 139 9.71 16.99 7.36
N GLU A 140 10.39 16.37 8.31
CA GLU A 140 10.82 16.94 9.59
C GLU A 140 12.25 16.50 9.85
N ILE A 141 13.01 17.26 10.61
CA ILE A 141 14.34 16.85 11.06
C ILE A 141 14.15 16.04 12.34
N ALA A 142 14.43 14.74 12.28
CA ALA A 142 14.55 13.94 13.49
C ALA A 142 15.95 14.12 14.10
N VAL A 143 16.00 14.41 15.39
CA VAL A 143 17.25 14.52 16.14
C VAL A 143 17.22 13.59 17.36
N VAL A 144 18.38 13.21 17.88
CA VAL A 144 18.47 12.41 19.10
C VAL A 144 17.84 13.13 20.30
N PRO A 145 17.26 12.40 21.27
CA PRO A 145 16.66 13.00 22.45
C PRO A 145 17.62 13.93 23.19
N GLY A 146 17.10 15.05 23.63
CA GLY A 146 17.90 16.12 24.26
C GLY A 146 18.64 17.01 23.28
N ASN A 147 18.63 16.69 21.99
CA ASN A 147 19.23 17.50 20.91
C ASN A 147 20.63 18.07 21.26
N PRO A 148 21.63 17.21 21.53
CA PRO A 148 22.93 17.66 22.05
C PRO A 148 23.72 18.53 21.06
N LYS A 149 23.34 18.53 19.79
CA LYS A 149 23.92 19.40 18.74
C LYS A 149 23.20 20.75 18.64
N GLY A 150 22.10 20.96 19.35
CA GLY A 150 21.34 22.19 19.30
C GLY A 150 20.77 22.48 17.90
N ILE A 151 20.36 21.44 17.16
CA ILE A 151 19.82 21.57 15.79
C ILE A 151 18.41 22.13 15.90
N THR A 152 18.22 23.35 15.40
CA THR A 152 16.94 24.08 15.40
C THR A 152 16.55 24.56 13.99
N THR A 153 17.47 24.46 13.04
CA THR A 153 17.25 24.87 11.64
C THR A 153 17.87 23.86 10.67
N VAL A 154 17.35 23.82 9.45
CA VAL A 154 17.85 22.95 8.40
C VAL A 154 19.29 23.30 7.96
N ASP A 155 19.68 24.58 8.08
CA ASP A 155 21.04 25.04 7.72
C ASP A 155 22.13 24.33 8.53
N GLN A 156 21.82 23.99 9.79
CA GLN A 156 22.76 23.32 10.68
C GLN A 156 23.09 21.88 10.22
N LEU A 157 22.25 21.27 9.39
CA LEU A 157 22.53 19.96 8.79
C LEU A 157 23.71 20.00 7.80
N GLY A 158 24.07 21.18 7.28
CA GLY A 158 25.23 21.38 6.42
C GLY A 158 26.56 21.45 7.17
N GLN A 159 26.56 21.53 8.50
CA GLN A 159 27.77 21.63 9.32
C GLN A 159 28.53 20.29 9.35
N LYS A 160 29.85 20.33 9.16
CA LYS A 160 30.71 19.13 9.18
C LYS A 160 30.73 18.39 10.50
N SER A 161 30.36 19.06 11.61
CA SER A 161 30.29 18.48 12.95
C SER A 161 28.97 17.72 13.21
N VAL A 162 27.99 17.79 12.29
CA VAL A 162 26.69 17.15 12.40
C VAL A 162 26.67 15.94 11.46
N LYS A 163 26.51 14.76 12.04
CA LYS A 163 26.31 13.51 11.27
C LYS A 163 24.85 13.39 10.87
N VAL A 164 24.60 13.34 9.57
CA VAL A 164 23.26 13.28 9.01
C VAL A 164 23.04 11.98 8.25
N ALA A 165 21.94 11.29 8.47
CA ALA A 165 21.43 10.25 7.60
C ALA A 165 20.37 10.83 6.65
N LEU A 166 20.42 10.46 5.39
CA LEU A 166 19.39 10.75 4.39
C LEU A 166 18.93 9.45 3.74
N CYS A 167 17.73 9.43 3.21
CA CYS A 167 17.33 8.37 2.30
C CYS A 167 18.08 8.51 0.96
N ALA A 168 18.29 7.39 0.25
CA ALA A 168 18.78 7.40 -1.12
C ALA A 168 17.89 8.28 -2.01
N LYS A 169 18.47 8.97 -2.98
CA LYS A 169 17.73 9.95 -3.81
C LYS A 169 16.61 9.34 -4.65
N THR A 170 16.67 8.03 -4.90
CA THR A 170 15.68 7.28 -5.66
C THR A 170 14.43 6.94 -4.86
N VAL A 171 14.52 6.88 -3.53
CA VAL A 171 13.37 6.61 -2.67
C VAL A 171 12.58 7.89 -2.36
N PRO A 172 11.27 7.80 -2.05
CA PRO A 172 10.42 8.99 -1.84
C PRO A 172 10.96 9.99 -0.83
N CYS A 173 11.41 9.55 0.35
CA CYS A 173 11.98 10.43 1.38
C CYS A 173 13.26 11.12 0.92
N GLY A 174 14.11 10.44 0.14
CA GLY A 174 15.32 11.02 -0.42
C GLY A 174 15.03 12.04 -1.52
N ALA A 175 14.08 11.75 -2.41
CA ALA A 175 13.61 12.69 -3.42
C ALA A 175 13.00 13.95 -2.78
N ALA A 176 12.22 13.78 -1.71
CA ALA A 176 11.67 14.89 -0.93
C ALA A 176 12.78 15.70 -0.24
N ALA A 177 13.78 15.02 0.36
CA ALA A 177 14.93 15.68 0.99
C ALA A 177 15.73 16.52 -0.02
N VAL A 178 15.96 16.03 -1.24
CA VAL A 178 16.60 16.80 -2.32
C VAL A 178 15.83 18.08 -2.61
N LYS A 179 14.52 18.02 -2.75
CA LYS A 179 13.67 19.19 -3.00
C LYS A 179 13.71 20.19 -1.84
N ALA A 180 13.53 19.70 -0.61
CA ALA A 180 13.51 20.54 0.59
C ALA A 180 14.86 21.25 0.82
N LEU A 181 15.97 20.52 0.69
CA LEU A 181 17.33 21.06 0.84
C LEU A 181 17.65 22.07 -0.26
N ALA A 182 17.23 21.82 -1.50
CA ALA A 182 17.37 22.78 -2.60
C ALA A 182 16.57 24.07 -2.34
N ALA A 183 15.33 23.95 -1.86
CA ALA A 183 14.50 25.09 -1.48
C ALA A 183 15.11 25.89 -0.32
N ALA A 184 15.72 25.22 0.64
CA ALA A 184 16.45 25.84 1.75
C ALA A 184 17.81 26.40 1.32
N LYS A 185 18.32 26.07 0.13
CA LYS A 185 19.70 26.37 -0.34
C LYS A 185 20.78 25.79 0.58
N VAL A 186 20.53 24.63 1.18
CA VAL A 186 21.42 23.93 2.08
C VAL A 186 22.04 22.74 1.37
N SER A 187 23.36 22.60 1.49
CA SER A 187 24.09 21.42 1.02
C SER A 187 24.44 20.53 2.21
N VAL A 188 23.96 19.30 2.19
CA VAL A 188 24.24 18.29 3.21
C VAL A 188 25.09 17.19 2.60
N THR A 189 26.20 16.83 3.29
CA THR A 189 26.97 15.63 2.97
C THR A 189 26.63 14.58 4.02
N PRO A 190 25.68 13.65 3.74
CA PRO A 190 25.28 12.67 4.73
C PRO A 190 26.39 11.66 4.97
N VAL A 191 26.44 11.10 6.17
CA VAL A 191 27.38 10.01 6.50
C VAL A 191 26.87 8.66 5.99
N THR A 192 25.55 8.56 5.71
CA THR A 192 24.92 7.36 5.14
C THR A 192 23.68 7.72 4.33
N TYR A 193 23.37 6.87 3.33
CA TYR A 193 22.15 6.88 2.57
C TYR A 193 21.36 5.59 2.86
N GLU A 194 20.11 5.73 3.25
CA GLU A 194 19.24 4.62 3.66
C GLU A 194 18.23 4.25 2.56
N GLN A 195 17.82 2.99 2.55
CA GLN A 195 16.91 2.44 1.54
C GLN A 195 15.43 2.83 1.77
N ASP A 196 15.09 3.29 2.97
CA ASP A 196 13.77 3.76 3.35
C ASP A 196 13.83 4.68 4.56
N VAL A 197 12.70 5.32 4.88
CA VAL A 197 12.64 6.30 5.96
C VAL A 197 12.75 5.68 7.37
N THR A 198 12.26 4.46 7.55
CA THR A 198 12.38 3.76 8.84
C THR A 198 13.84 3.46 9.17
N SER A 199 14.62 3.08 8.15
CA SER A 199 16.07 2.88 8.29
C SER A 199 16.79 4.17 8.67
N ALA A 200 16.44 5.30 8.03
CA ALA A 200 17.01 6.60 8.37
C ALA A 200 16.66 7.03 9.80
N LEU A 201 15.39 6.86 10.21
CA LEU A 201 14.94 7.14 11.57
C LEU A 201 15.67 6.29 12.61
N THR A 202 15.84 4.99 12.33
CA THR A 202 16.55 4.04 13.21
C THR A 202 17.98 4.48 13.50
N LYS A 203 18.68 5.10 12.52
CA LYS A 203 20.02 5.65 12.74
C LYS A 203 20.03 6.74 13.83
N VAL A 204 18.99 7.55 13.90
CA VAL A 204 18.84 8.57 14.94
C VAL A 204 18.46 7.92 16.28
N GLU A 205 17.51 6.97 16.28
CA GLU A 205 17.10 6.24 17.51
C GLU A 205 18.29 5.54 18.17
N LEU A 206 19.18 4.94 17.37
CA LEU A 206 20.40 4.26 17.83
C LEU A 206 21.56 5.23 18.14
N LYS A 207 21.38 6.55 17.89
CA LYS A 207 22.40 7.59 18.08
C LYS A 207 23.67 7.37 17.22
N GLU A 208 23.52 6.68 16.09
CA GLU A 208 24.59 6.50 15.10
C GLU A 208 24.84 7.79 14.31
N VAL A 209 23.77 8.59 14.16
CA VAL A 209 23.80 9.93 13.58
C VAL A 209 23.16 10.94 14.52
N ASP A 210 23.44 12.23 14.32
CA ASP A 210 22.89 13.32 15.11
C ASP A 210 21.48 13.70 14.63
N ALA A 211 21.23 13.56 13.32
CA ALA A 211 19.96 13.94 12.68
C ALA A 211 19.67 13.12 11.41
N ALA A 212 18.38 13.08 11.04
CA ALA A 212 17.94 12.59 9.74
C ALA A 212 16.77 13.45 9.22
N LEU A 213 16.59 13.53 7.89
CA LEU A 213 15.36 14.01 7.28
C LEU A 213 14.42 12.82 7.08
N VAL A 214 13.33 12.82 7.81
CA VAL A 214 12.28 11.79 7.81
C VAL A 214 10.92 12.48 7.69
N TYR A 215 9.84 11.73 7.60
CA TYR A 215 8.52 12.37 7.60
C TYR A 215 8.07 12.72 9.03
N LYS A 216 7.21 13.73 9.13
CA LYS A 216 6.62 14.16 10.40
C LYS A 216 5.91 13.00 11.13
N THR A 217 5.22 12.16 10.38
CA THR A 217 4.55 10.96 10.91
C THR A 217 5.51 9.93 11.49
N ASP A 218 6.73 9.83 10.97
CA ASP A 218 7.76 8.93 11.51
C ASP A 218 8.25 9.43 12.87
N VAL A 219 8.45 10.74 12.99
CA VAL A 219 8.82 11.38 14.26
C VAL A 219 7.73 11.18 15.31
N GLN A 220 6.45 11.42 14.94
CA GLN A 220 5.32 11.21 15.84
C GLN A 220 5.19 9.74 16.25
N GLY A 221 5.36 8.82 15.32
CA GLY A 221 5.32 7.38 15.58
C GLY A 221 6.48 6.85 16.44
N ALA A 222 7.60 7.57 16.48
CA ALA A 222 8.78 7.20 17.27
C ALA A 222 8.69 7.58 18.75
N ALA A 223 7.67 8.28 19.18
CA ALA A 223 7.29 8.66 20.55
C ALA A 223 8.43 8.63 21.57
N GLY A 224 9.13 9.75 21.75
CA GLY A 224 10.19 9.91 22.77
C GLY A 224 11.55 9.33 22.42
N LYS A 225 11.68 8.55 21.33
CA LYS A 225 12.99 8.04 20.88
C LYS A 225 13.76 9.05 20.03
N VAL A 226 13.06 10.01 19.44
CA VAL A 226 13.61 11.15 18.70
C VAL A 226 12.85 12.42 19.08
N VAL A 227 13.41 13.56 18.69
CA VAL A 227 12.75 14.87 18.78
C VAL A 227 12.65 15.43 17.39
N GLY A 228 11.47 15.95 17.03
CA GLY A 228 11.23 16.59 15.72
C GLY A 228 11.58 18.07 15.74
N VAL A 229 12.14 18.54 14.63
CA VAL A 229 12.39 19.96 14.37
C VAL A 229 11.78 20.31 13.03
N ASP A 230 10.71 21.10 13.04
CA ASP A 230 10.07 21.61 11.82
C ASP A 230 10.99 22.60 11.10
N PHE A 231 10.92 22.64 9.78
CA PHE A 231 11.63 23.63 8.98
C PHE A 231 10.77 24.09 7.77
N PRO A 232 10.76 25.40 7.44
CA PRO A 232 9.82 25.96 6.46
C PRO A 232 9.93 25.36 5.05
N ALA A 233 11.15 25.03 4.61
CA ALA A 233 11.38 24.48 3.28
C ALA A 233 10.78 23.08 3.07
N ALA A 234 10.38 22.36 4.13
CA ALA A 234 9.64 21.09 4.04
C ALA A 234 8.34 21.24 3.26
N GLN A 235 7.68 22.41 3.33
CA GLN A 235 6.43 22.71 2.61
C GLN A 235 6.62 22.74 1.08
N GLN A 236 7.84 22.90 0.58
CA GLN A 236 8.15 22.83 -0.85
C GLN A 236 8.37 21.38 -1.34
N ALA A 237 8.30 20.43 -0.42
CA ALA A 237 8.57 19.01 -0.68
C ALA A 237 7.48 18.09 -0.09
N VAL A 238 6.24 18.58 -0.06
CA VAL A 238 5.07 17.74 0.29
C VAL A 238 5.01 16.56 -0.65
N THR A 239 4.76 15.38 -0.11
CA THR A 239 4.62 14.14 -0.87
C THR A 239 3.19 13.62 -0.83
N ASP A 240 2.65 13.28 -2.00
CA ASP A 240 1.34 12.63 -2.13
C ASP A 240 1.53 11.12 -1.98
N TYR A 241 0.54 10.47 -1.34
CA TYR A 241 0.49 9.04 -1.05
C TYR A 241 -0.64 8.40 -1.85
N PRO A 242 -0.36 7.84 -3.03
CA PRO A 242 -1.34 7.10 -3.80
C PRO A 242 -1.46 5.65 -3.35
N ILE A 243 -2.68 5.09 -3.49
CA ILE A 243 -2.99 3.68 -3.29
C ILE A 243 -3.72 3.13 -4.51
N ALA A 244 -3.42 1.88 -4.89
CA ALA A 244 -4.13 1.16 -5.95
C ALA A 244 -4.21 -0.34 -5.66
N PRO A 245 -5.32 -1.01 -6.01
CA PRO A 245 -5.35 -2.46 -6.14
C PRO A 245 -4.53 -2.88 -7.38
N LEU A 246 -3.87 -4.03 -7.31
CA LEU A 246 -2.98 -4.53 -8.35
C LEU A 246 -3.66 -5.55 -9.27
N ALA A 247 -3.25 -5.56 -10.55
CA ALA A 247 -3.86 -6.39 -11.59
C ALA A 247 -3.56 -7.89 -11.40
N HIS A 248 -2.35 -8.21 -10.89
CA HIS A 248 -1.88 -9.57 -10.71
C HIS A 248 -2.04 -10.08 -9.27
N GLY A 249 -2.79 -9.35 -8.44
CA GLY A 249 -3.13 -9.77 -7.08
C GLY A 249 -3.99 -11.03 -7.05
N THR A 250 -3.83 -11.82 -6.01
CA THR A 250 -4.55 -13.10 -5.85
C THR A 250 -5.93 -12.96 -5.22
N ASN A 251 -6.21 -11.80 -4.59
CA ASN A 251 -7.46 -11.51 -3.89
C ASN A 251 -8.01 -10.12 -4.26
N SER A 252 -8.49 -10.00 -5.48
CA SER A 252 -8.98 -8.72 -6.02
C SER A 252 -10.19 -8.15 -5.26
N ALA A 253 -11.02 -9.00 -4.62
CA ALA A 253 -12.14 -8.55 -3.82
C ALA A 253 -11.66 -7.87 -2.52
N ALA A 254 -10.76 -8.52 -1.79
CA ALA A 254 -10.15 -7.95 -0.59
C ALA A 254 -9.31 -6.71 -0.91
N ALA A 255 -8.58 -6.69 -2.04
CA ALA A 255 -7.78 -5.55 -2.47
C ALA A 255 -8.63 -4.29 -2.69
N ARG A 256 -9.76 -4.42 -3.40
CA ARG A 256 -10.71 -3.31 -3.60
C ARG A 256 -11.34 -2.86 -2.29
N ALA A 257 -11.75 -3.80 -1.44
CA ALA A 257 -12.36 -3.48 -0.15
C ALA A 257 -11.37 -2.79 0.79
N PHE A 258 -10.11 -3.24 0.85
CA PHE A 258 -9.06 -2.60 1.65
C PHE A 258 -8.74 -1.19 1.14
N THR A 259 -8.64 -1.02 -0.18
CA THR A 259 -8.45 0.32 -0.78
C THR A 259 -9.61 1.25 -0.40
N ALA A 260 -10.86 0.78 -0.50
CA ALA A 260 -12.04 1.56 -0.09
C ALA A 260 -12.03 1.86 1.41
N TYR A 261 -11.58 0.90 2.24
CA TYR A 261 -11.44 1.10 3.68
C TYR A 261 -10.43 2.22 3.99
N VAL A 262 -9.24 2.21 3.38
CA VAL A 262 -8.23 3.27 3.56
C VAL A 262 -8.78 4.67 3.20
N LEU A 263 -9.67 4.75 2.22
CA LEU A 263 -10.33 5.98 1.79
C LEU A 263 -11.55 6.37 2.65
N SER A 264 -11.96 5.53 3.60
CA SER A 264 -13.13 5.77 4.45
C SER A 264 -12.88 6.84 5.51
N ALA A 265 -13.95 7.50 5.96
CA ALA A 265 -13.84 8.56 6.98
C ALA A 265 -13.15 8.09 8.29
N PRO A 266 -13.39 6.88 8.84
CA PRO A 266 -12.66 6.39 10.00
C PRO A 266 -11.15 6.29 9.74
N ALA A 267 -10.72 5.65 8.65
CA ALA A 267 -9.32 5.49 8.32
C ALA A 267 -8.63 6.84 8.05
N GLN A 268 -9.34 7.78 7.42
CA GLN A 268 -8.85 9.14 7.20
C GLN A 268 -8.67 9.91 8.52
N ALA A 269 -9.54 9.71 9.50
CA ALA A 269 -9.38 10.29 10.84
C ALA A 269 -8.14 9.73 11.56
N GLU A 270 -7.86 8.45 11.42
CA GLU A 270 -6.65 7.83 11.98
C GLU A 270 -5.37 8.30 11.29
N LEU A 271 -5.39 8.44 9.96
CA LEU A 271 -4.27 9.05 9.22
C LEU A 271 -3.98 10.46 9.73
N ALA A 272 -5.03 11.28 9.89
CA ALA A 272 -4.89 12.63 10.43
C ALA A 272 -4.33 12.64 11.87
N ALA A 273 -4.80 11.73 12.72
CA ALA A 273 -4.29 11.55 14.09
C ALA A 273 -2.81 11.12 14.11
N ALA A 274 -2.38 10.34 13.11
CA ALA A 274 -0.98 9.96 12.93
C ALA A 274 -0.10 11.05 12.31
N GLY A 275 -0.69 12.22 11.97
CA GLY A 275 0.03 13.39 11.43
C GLY A 275 0.09 13.48 9.91
N PHE A 276 -0.59 12.59 9.19
CA PHE A 276 -0.76 12.76 7.75
C PHE A 276 -1.73 13.92 7.46
N GLN A 277 -1.49 14.57 6.34
CA GLN A 277 -2.38 15.61 5.81
C GLN A 277 -3.40 14.97 4.85
N ALA A 278 -4.57 15.58 4.72
CA ALA A 278 -5.54 15.18 3.70
C ALA A 278 -4.96 15.36 2.29
N PRO A 279 -5.38 14.54 1.31
CA PRO A 279 -4.93 14.62 -0.07
C PRO A 279 -5.33 15.90 -0.78
#